data_afa8f225bb97633a9f28e3d95cba7d90
#
_entry.id   afa8f225bb97633a9f28e3d95cba7d90
#
_cell.length_a   1.000
_cell.length_b   1.000
_cell.length_c   1.000
_cell.angle_alpha   90.00
_cell.angle_beta   90.00
_cell.angle_gamma   90.00
#
_symmetry.space_group_name_H-M   'P 1'
#
loop_
_entity.id
_entity.type
_entity.pdbx_description
1 polymer ?
#
loop_
_entity_poly.entity_id
_entity_poly.type
_entity_poly.pdbx_seq_one_letter_code
_entity_poly.pdbx_strand_id
1 'polypeptide(L)'
;MTVYGDITPRTAAYAVDKMLERAMPQLNMAKFAVVTAVPKGKTKVVKWRRYGKLAASTSALSEGVTPSAGSITSTDVTATLAQYGQRVQITDVIMDTHEDPVLNEFAMSLGETAGETQELIVYNVIKAGTQVQYSNGSARNTLNTALNSTTARKAIRQLKAQDARALTSMLNATDG
;
A
#
# COMPACT_ATOMS: atom_id res chain seq x y z
N MET A 1 -30.81 -8.03 -39.74
CA MET A 1 -31.28 -8.30 -38.37
C MET A 1 -30.07 -8.19 -37.48
N THR A 2 -29.98 -7.15 -36.64
CA THR A 2 -28.82 -6.89 -35.75
C THR A 2 -28.92 -7.88 -34.59
N VAL A 3 -27.92 -8.70 -34.39
CA VAL A 3 -27.84 -9.68 -33.31
C VAL A 3 -27.10 -9.04 -32.12
N TYR A 4 -27.37 -9.48 -30.91
CA TYR A 4 -26.79 -8.93 -29.66
C TYR A 4 -25.27 -8.80 -29.64
N GLY A 5 -24.57 -9.57 -30.48
CA GLY A 5 -23.11 -9.49 -30.64
C GLY A 5 -22.60 -8.36 -31.54
N ASP A 6 -23.47 -7.67 -32.28
CA ASP A 6 -23.10 -6.61 -33.21
C ASP A 6 -22.96 -5.23 -32.53
N ILE A 7 -23.37 -5.12 -31.26
CA ILE A 7 -23.27 -3.88 -30.48
C ILE A 7 -22.12 -4.02 -29.49
N THR A 8 -21.12 -3.16 -29.64
CA THR A 8 -19.99 -3.10 -28.71
C THR A 8 -20.47 -2.87 -27.28
N PRO A 9 -20.10 -3.70 -26.30
CA PRO A 9 -20.64 -3.62 -24.95
C PRO A 9 -20.19 -2.35 -24.22
N ARG A 10 -21.00 -1.30 -24.25
CA ARG A 10 -20.82 -0.10 -23.40
C ARG A 10 -21.07 -0.42 -21.92
N THR A 11 -21.78 -1.52 -21.64
CA THR A 11 -22.12 -1.99 -20.31
C THR A 11 -20.90 -2.27 -19.45
N ALA A 12 -19.84 -2.83 -20.03
CA ALA A 12 -18.60 -3.10 -19.29
C ALA A 12 -17.91 -1.82 -18.83
N ALA A 13 -17.83 -0.80 -19.68
CA ALA A 13 -17.24 0.50 -19.31
C ALA A 13 -18.07 1.19 -18.22
N TYR A 14 -19.39 1.17 -18.32
CA TYR A 14 -20.29 1.74 -17.32
C TYR A 14 -20.14 1.04 -15.95
N ALA A 15 -20.06 -0.29 -15.93
CA ALA A 15 -19.85 -1.05 -14.70
C ALA A 15 -18.49 -0.70 -14.05
N VAL A 16 -17.44 -0.54 -14.83
CA VAL A 16 -16.11 -0.11 -14.33
C VAL A 16 -16.17 1.27 -13.70
N ASP A 17 -16.83 2.23 -14.33
CA ASP A 17 -16.97 3.59 -13.80
C ASP A 17 -17.71 3.58 -12.45
N LYS A 18 -18.77 2.83 -12.31
CA LYS A 18 -19.52 2.68 -11.06
C LYS A 18 -18.75 1.97 -9.96
N MET A 19 -17.94 0.98 -10.32
CA MET A 19 -17.02 0.33 -9.38
C MET A 19 -15.97 1.30 -8.83
N LEU A 20 -15.36 2.12 -9.69
CA LEU A 20 -14.33 3.08 -9.30
C LEU A 20 -14.89 4.19 -8.40
N GLU A 21 -16.10 4.66 -8.67
CA GLU A 21 -16.76 5.69 -7.88
C GLU A 21 -16.87 5.31 -6.39
N ARG A 22 -17.14 4.04 -6.08
CA ARG A 22 -17.27 3.55 -4.70
C ARG A 22 -15.97 3.01 -4.10
N ALA A 23 -15.05 2.50 -4.90
CA ALA A 23 -13.77 1.99 -4.43
C ALA A 23 -12.82 3.10 -3.94
N MET A 24 -12.78 4.23 -4.65
CA MET A 24 -11.82 5.33 -4.40
C MET A 24 -11.87 5.93 -2.98
N PRO A 25 -13.05 6.16 -2.34
CA PRO A 25 -13.10 6.73 -1.00
C PRO A 25 -12.46 5.87 0.08
N GLN A 26 -12.35 4.57 -0.14
CA GLN A 26 -11.84 3.62 0.85
C GLN A 26 -10.30 3.53 0.88
N LEU A 27 -9.62 4.01 -0.17
CA LEU A 27 -8.17 3.91 -0.30
C LEU A 27 -7.46 5.04 0.45
N ASN A 28 -7.13 4.82 1.72
CA ASN A 28 -6.46 5.80 2.57
C ASN A 28 -5.00 5.46 2.88
N MET A 29 -4.69 4.21 3.21
CA MET A 29 -3.35 3.80 3.65
C MET A 29 -2.32 3.82 2.52
N ALA A 30 -2.75 3.54 1.30
CA ALA A 30 -1.88 3.57 0.11
C ALA A 30 -1.30 4.97 -0.17
N LYS A 31 -1.94 6.04 0.29
CA LYS A 31 -1.48 7.44 0.13
C LYS A 31 -0.14 7.73 0.82
N PHE A 32 0.23 6.93 1.81
CA PHE A 32 1.48 7.08 2.57
C PHE A 32 2.58 6.14 2.08
N ALA A 33 2.33 5.34 1.05
CA ALA A 33 3.27 4.39 0.48
C ALA A 33 3.99 4.97 -0.75
N VAL A 34 5.21 4.53 -0.98
CA VAL A 34 5.92 4.81 -2.24
C VAL A 34 5.38 3.91 -3.33
N VAL A 35 4.87 4.50 -4.40
CA VAL A 35 4.34 3.78 -5.56
C VAL A 35 5.41 3.69 -6.63
N THR A 36 5.64 2.48 -7.15
CA THR A 36 6.58 2.24 -8.25
C THR A 36 5.88 1.48 -9.36
N ALA A 37 5.93 2.01 -10.55
CA ALA A 37 5.39 1.33 -11.72
C ALA A 37 6.24 0.12 -12.10
N VAL A 38 5.58 -1.01 -12.34
CA VAL A 38 6.25 -2.23 -12.82
C VAL A 38 6.22 -2.24 -14.35
N PRO A 39 7.38 -2.38 -15.03
CA PRO A 39 7.41 -2.44 -16.49
C PRO A 39 6.61 -3.63 -17.02
N LYS A 40 5.69 -3.35 -17.94
CA LYS A 40 4.85 -4.37 -18.57
C LYS A 40 5.71 -5.43 -19.27
N GLY A 41 5.42 -6.70 -19.03
CA GLY A 41 6.05 -7.83 -19.71
C GLY A 41 7.46 -8.20 -19.25
N LYS A 42 8.01 -7.56 -18.21
CA LYS A 42 9.40 -7.83 -17.79
C LYS A 42 9.52 -8.66 -16.52
N THR A 43 8.77 -8.36 -15.48
CA THR A 43 8.95 -9.04 -14.18
C THR A 43 7.70 -9.01 -13.33
N LYS A 44 7.56 -10.02 -12.49
CA LYS A 44 6.56 -10.10 -11.43
C LYS A 44 7.13 -9.64 -10.07
N VAL A 45 8.44 -9.51 -9.97
CA VAL A 45 9.15 -9.19 -8.71
C VAL A 45 9.81 -7.83 -8.85
N VAL A 46 9.54 -6.94 -7.92
CA VAL A 46 10.21 -5.64 -7.79
C VAL A 46 11.20 -5.71 -6.64
N LYS A 47 12.39 -5.16 -6.84
CA LYS A 47 13.42 -5.08 -5.82
C LYS A 47 13.81 -3.63 -5.61
N TRP A 48 13.85 -3.22 -4.33
CA TRP A 48 14.39 -1.94 -3.91
C TRP A 48 15.65 -2.20 -3.11
N ARG A 49 16.69 -1.37 -3.32
CA ARG A 49 17.94 -1.46 -2.59
C ARG A 49 18.06 -0.29 -1.63
N ARG A 50 18.26 -0.60 -0.36
CA ARG A 50 18.56 0.37 0.68
C ARG A 50 20.03 0.26 1.04
N TYR A 51 20.75 1.38 1.00
CA TYR A 51 22.12 1.47 1.49
C TYR A 51 22.13 1.89 2.96
N GLY A 52 22.96 1.22 3.74
CA GLY A 52 23.19 1.57 5.14
C GLY A 52 23.97 2.88 5.24
N LYS A 53 23.83 3.55 6.37
CA LYS A 53 24.58 4.76 6.69
C LYS A 53 25.96 4.38 7.25
N LEU A 54 27.00 5.09 6.85
CA LEU A 54 28.30 5.00 7.48
C LEU A 54 28.25 5.64 8.86
N ALA A 55 28.93 5.02 9.84
CA ALA A 55 29.10 5.62 11.14
C ALA A 55 29.94 6.91 11.01
N ALA A 56 29.56 7.93 11.78
CA ALA A 56 30.39 9.15 11.85
C ALA A 56 31.75 8.84 12.50
N SER A 57 32.81 9.24 11.84
CA SER A 57 34.14 9.17 12.43
C SER A 57 34.38 10.39 13.30
N THR A 58 34.56 10.18 14.60
CA THR A 58 34.84 11.23 15.58
C THR A 58 36.31 11.26 15.98
N SER A 59 37.15 10.34 15.46
CA SER A 59 38.57 10.28 15.74
C SER A 59 39.32 11.24 14.83
N ALA A 60 40.22 12.03 15.43
CA ALA A 60 41.14 12.87 14.67
C ALA A 60 42.13 12.00 13.88
N LEU A 61 42.44 12.42 12.68
CA LEU A 61 43.44 11.75 11.84
C LEU A 61 44.86 12.13 12.32
N SER A 62 45.72 11.13 12.41
CA SER A 62 47.16 11.37 12.60
C SER A 62 47.81 11.67 11.27
N GLU A 63 48.76 12.62 11.27
CA GLU A 63 49.48 12.99 10.07
C GLU A 63 50.27 11.77 9.51
N GLY A 64 50.15 11.55 8.21
CA GLY A 64 50.81 10.43 7.51
C GLY A 64 50.12 9.05 7.67
N VAL A 65 49.00 8.95 8.37
CA VAL A 65 48.28 7.69 8.55
C VAL A 65 46.97 7.71 7.75
N THR A 66 46.84 6.78 6.81
CA THR A 66 45.59 6.61 6.06
C THR A 66 44.54 5.92 6.94
N PRO A 67 43.32 6.48 7.11
CA PRO A 67 42.27 5.83 7.88
C PRO A 67 41.81 4.53 7.22
N SER A 68 41.33 3.59 8.03
CA SER A 68 40.72 2.35 7.52
C SER A 68 39.52 2.61 6.68
N ALA A 69 39.36 1.88 5.57
CA ALA A 69 38.22 2.01 4.68
C ALA A 69 36.93 1.51 5.37
N GLY A 70 35.92 2.33 5.36
CA GLY A 70 34.56 1.93 5.77
C GLY A 70 33.83 1.20 4.63
N SER A 71 33.03 0.18 4.96
CA SER A 71 32.19 -0.51 4.02
C SER A 71 30.73 -0.08 4.16
N ILE A 72 30.05 0.13 3.02
CA ILE A 72 28.61 0.40 3.01
C ILE A 72 27.86 -0.91 2.79
N THR A 73 26.98 -1.25 3.72
CA THR A 73 26.09 -2.41 3.59
C THR A 73 24.87 -2.06 2.74
N SER A 74 24.39 -3.00 1.94
CA SER A 74 23.14 -2.86 1.21
C SER A 74 22.16 -3.95 1.60
N THR A 75 20.89 -3.60 1.68
CA THR A 75 19.79 -4.53 1.96
C THR A 75 18.77 -4.42 0.84
N ASP A 76 18.44 -5.55 0.22
CA ASP A 76 17.43 -5.61 -0.82
C ASP A 76 16.06 -5.96 -0.22
N VAL A 77 15.05 -5.13 -0.52
CA VAL A 77 13.65 -5.39 -0.19
C VAL A 77 12.95 -5.82 -1.46
N THR A 78 12.30 -6.96 -1.44
CA THR A 78 11.60 -7.53 -2.59
C THR A 78 10.11 -7.57 -2.37
N ALA A 79 9.32 -7.21 -3.37
CA ALA A 79 7.89 -7.42 -3.41
C ALA A 79 7.49 -8.19 -4.67
N THR A 80 6.59 -9.14 -4.51
CA THR A 80 6.06 -9.95 -5.59
C THR A 80 4.62 -9.54 -5.85
N LEU A 81 4.28 -9.26 -7.10
CA LEU A 81 2.91 -8.95 -7.49
C LEU A 81 2.03 -10.18 -7.32
N ALA A 82 0.92 -10.01 -6.64
CA ALA A 82 -0.16 -10.98 -6.53
C ALA A 82 -1.43 -10.41 -7.15
N GLN A 83 -2.25 -11.28 -7.71
CA GLN A 83 -3.53 -10.92 -8.29
C GLN A 83 -4.64 -11.36 -7.34
N TYR A 84 -5.55 -10.45 -7.05
CA TYR A 84 -6.74 -10.69 -6.25
C TYR A 84 -7.96 -10.43 -7.13
N GLY A 85 -9.02 -11.19 -6.93
CA GLY A 85 -10.23 -11.00 -7.71
C GLY A 85 -11.41 -11.75 -7.11
N GLN A 86 -12.59 -11.21 -7.32
CA GLN A 86 -13.86 -11.80 -6.96
C GLN A 86 -14.78 -11.77 -8.18
N ARG A 87 -15.63 -12.77 -8.33
CA ARG A 87 -16.58 -12.87 -9.44
C ARG A 87 -18.00 -13.06 -8.90
N VAL A 88 -18.92 -12.25 -9.40
CA VAL A 88 -20.37 -12.46 -9.23
C VAL A 88 -20.96 -12.83 -10.58
N GLN A 89 -21.82 -13.80 -10.62
CA GLN A 89 -22.53 -14.24 -11.82
C GLN A 89 -24.00 -13.88 -11.71
N ILE A 90 -24.53 -13.22 -12.72
CA ILE A 90 -25.92 -12.81 -12.84
C ILE A 90 -26.48 -13.55 -14.05
N THR A 91 -27.68 -14.12 -13.94
CA THR A 91 -28.38 -14.78 -15.06
C THR A 91 -29.22 -13.75 -15.80
N ASP A 92 -29.44 -13.99 -17.10
CA ASP A 92 -30.23 -13.13 -17.96
C ASP A 92 -31.66 -12.99 -17.44
N VAL A 93 -32.23 -14.07 -16.89
CA VAL A 93 -33.57 -14.08 -16.31
C VAL A 93 -33.72 -13.07 -15.17
N ILE A 94 -32.72 -12.94 -14.31
CA ILE A 94 -32.73 -11.96 -13.21
C ILE A 94 -32.66 -10.54 -13.78
N MET A 95 -31.85 -10.30 -14.80
CA MET A 95 -31.75 -8.99 -15.43
C MET A 95 -33.04 -8.53 -16.11
N ASP A 96 -33.78 -9.49 -16.67
CA ASP A 96 -35.01 -9.19 -17.42
C ASP A 96 -36.27 -9.15 -16.53
N THR A 97 -36.26 -9.86 -15.40
CA THR A 97 -37.47 -10.02 -14.55
C THR A 97 -37.43 -9.21 -13.27
N HIS A 98 -36.25 -8.70 -12.85
CA HIS A 98 -36.11 -7.95 -11.61
C HIS A 98 -36.41 -6.46 -11.84
N GLU A 99 -37.23 -5.86 -10.97
CA GLU A 99 -37.63 -4.46 -11.03
C GLU A 99 -36.43 -3.50 -10.72
N ASP A 100 -35.48 -3.95 -9.90
CA ASP A 100 -34.31 -3.17 -9.50
C ASP A 100 -33.17 -3.27 -10.52
N PRO A 101 -32.29 -2.23 -10.63
CA PRO A 101 -31.12 -2.24 -11.50
C PRO A 101 -29.99 -3.12 -10.92
N VAL A 102 -30.19 -4.43 -10.89
CA VAL A 102 -29.35 -5.43 -10.25
C VAL A 102 -27.89 -5.33 -10.68
N LEU A 103 -27.63 -5.07 -11.96
CA LEU A 103 -26.27 -4.92 -12.49
C LEU A 103 -25.52 -3.77 -11.82
N ASN A 104 -26.20 -2.64 -11.60
CA ASN A 104 -25.61 -1.46 -10.99
C ASN A 104 -25.27 -1.69 -9.51
N GLU A 105 -26.20 -2.28 -8.77
CA GLU A 105 -26.03 -2.58 -7.35
C GLU A 105 -24.89 -3.58 -7.14
N PHE A 106 -24.80 -4.62 -7.98
CA PHE A 106 -23.71 -5.58 -7.90
C PHE A 106 -22.35 -4.98 -8.31
N ALA A 107 -22.34 -4.11 -9.33
CA ALA A 107 -21.11 -3.38 -9.71
C ALA A 107 -20.62 -2.48 -8.56
N MET A 108 -21.53 -1.74 -7.90
CA MET A 108 -21.18 -0.91 -6.76
C MET A 108 -20.66 -1.74 -5.58
N SER A 109 -21.32 -2.84 -5.24
CA SER A 109 -20.90 -3.76 -4.17
C SER A 109 -19.52 -4.39 -4.45
N LEU A 110 -19.26 -4.79 -5.69
CA LEU A 110 -17.93 -5.28 -6.10
C LEU A 110 -16.87 -4.20 -5.99
N GLY A 111 -17.20 -2.94 -6.30
CA GLY A 111 -16.32 -1.80 -6.14
C GLY A 111 -15.94 -1.57 -4.68
N GLU A 112 -16.90 -1.57 -3.77
CA GLU A 112 -16.66 -1.46 -2.33
C GLU A 112 -15.75 -2.60 -1.84
N THR A 113 -16.07 -3.84 -2.21
CA THR A 113 -15.27 -5.02 -1.84
C THR A 113 -13.84 -4.94 -2.40
N ALA A 114 -13.66 -4.43 -3.62
CA ALA A 114 -12.33 -4.25 -4.21
C ALA A 114 -11.51 -3.21 -3.44
N GLY A 115 -12.11 -2.07 -3.08
CA GLY A 115 -11.48 -1.05 -2.26
C GLY A 115 -11.10 -1.56 -0.87
N GLU A 116 -12.03 -2.24 -0.20
CA GLU A 116 -11.79 -2.85 1.11
C GLU A 116 -10.67 -3.91 1.05
N THR A 117 -10.67 -4.77 0.04
CA THR A 117 -9.64 -5.80 -0.14
C THR A 117 -8.26 -5.17 -0.28
N GLN A 118 -8.13 -4.13 -1.09
CA GLN A 118 -6.87 -3.42 -1.28
C GLN A 118 -6.39 -2.77 0.02
N GLU A 119 -7.28 -2.10 0.74
CA GLU A 119 -6.97 -1.47 2.03
C GLU A 119 -6.55 -2.50 3.09
N LEU A 120 -7.25 -3.64 3.16
CA LEU A 120 -6.90 -4.73 4.08
C LEU A 120 -5.55 -5.37 3.76
N ILE A 121 -5.18 -5.50 2.49
CA ILE A 121 -3.86 -6.00 2.10
C ILE A 121 -2.77 -5.06 2.61
N VAL A 122 -2.92 -3.76 2.38
CA VAL A 122 -1.96 -2.75 2.87
C VAL A 122 -1.92 -2.72 4.39
N TYR A 123 -3.07 -2.75 5.06
CA TYR A 123 -3.16 -2.83 6.51
C TYR A 123 -2.44 -4.05 7.08
N ASN A 124 -2.61 -5.23 6.48
CA ASN A 124 -1.95 -6.44 6.94
C ASN A 124 -0.43 -6.35 6.80
N VAL A 125 0.08 -5.74 5.75
CA VAL A 125 1.52 -5.50 5.59
C VAL A 125 2.05 -4.55 6.68
N ILE A 126 1.33 -3.46 6.95
CA ILE A 126 1.71 -2.50 8.00
C ILE A 126 1.66 -3.17 9.38
N LYS A 127 0.62 -3.94 9.65
CA LYS A 127 0.43 -4.67 10.92
C LYS A 127 1.51 -5.73 11.17
N ALA A 128 2.03 -6.34 10.11
CA ALA A 128 3.11 -7.34 10.19
C ALA A 128 4.50 -6.70 10.44
N GLY A 129 4.60 -5.39 10.43
CA GLY A 129 5.85 -4.67 10.70
C GLY A 129 6.39 -4.98 12.10
N THR A 130 7.71 -5.10 12.21
CA THR A 130 8.41 -5.40 13.47
C THR A 130 8.56 -4.18 14.39
N GLN A 131 8.41 -2.98 13.84
CA GLN A 131 8.56 -1.72 14.57
C GLN A 131 7.21 -1.24 15.11
N VAL A 132 6.81 -1.82 16.23
CA VAL A 132 5.54 -1.48 16.88
C VAL A 132 5.81 -0.74 18.17
N GLN A 133 5.15 0.40 18.39
CA GLN A 133 5.16 1.16 19.64
C GLN A 133 3.83 0.98 20.35
N TYR A 134 3.91 0.53 21.59
CA TYR A 134 2.75 0.41 22.47
C TYR A 134 2.70 1.59 23.45
N SER A 135 1.50 2.01 23.83
CA SER A 135 1.33 3.08 24.84
C SER A 135 1.84 2.64 26.21
N ASN A 136 1.69 1.36 26.52
CA ASN A 136 2.32 0.69 27.67
C ASN A 136 2.51 -0.79 27.34
N GLY A 137 3.31 -1.47 28.17
CA GLY A 137 3.59 -2.91 27.96
C GLY A 137 4.45 -3.18 26.72
N SER A 138 4.64 -4.46 26.41
CA SER A 138 5.47 -4.95 25.31
C SER A 138 4.67 -5.72 24.24
N ALA A 139 3.38 -5.95 24.49
CA ALA A 139 2.52 -6.72 23.62
C ALA A 139 1.11 -6.12 23.53
N ARG A 140 0.41 -6.41 22.45
CA ARG A 140 -0.94 -5.88 22.17
C ARG A 140 -1.98 -6.28 23.24
N ASN A 141 -1.87 -7.47 23.79
CA ASN A 141 -2.77 -7.99 24.83
C ASN A 141 -2.56 -7.38 26.22
N THR A 142 -1.44 -6.67 26.42
CA THR A 142 -1.14 -5.99 27.70
C THR A 142 -1.46 -4.50 27.68
N LEU A 143 -2.02 -4.02 26.57
CA LEU A 143 -2.41 -2.62 26.41
C LEU A 143 -3.64 -2.29 27.27
N ASN A 144 -3.46 -1.38 28.24
CA ASN A 144 -4.54 -0.87 29.09
C ASN A 144 -4.53 0.67 29.23
N THR A 145 -3.67 1.35 28.49
CA THR A 145 -3.51 2.81 28.57
C THR A 145 -3.76 3.44 27.20
N ALA A 146 -4.50 4.52 27.17
CA ALA A 146 -4.74 5.31 25.97
C ALA A 146 -3.44 5.91 25.39
N LEU A 147 -3.44 6.18 24.09
CA LEU A 147 -2.35 6.87 23.43
C LEU A 147 -2.16 8.27 24.03
N ASN A 148 -0.94 8.62 24.39
CA ASN A 148 -0.59 9.92 24.96
C ASN A 148 0.58 10.58 24.19
N SER A 149 0.83 11.86 24.47
CA SER A 149 1.88 12.64 23.82
C SER A 149 3.29 12.07 24.07
N THR A 150 3.50 11.43 25.20
CA THR A 150 4.78 10.80 25.53
C THR A 150 5.06 9.61 24.61
N THR A 151 4.04 8.79 24.32
CA THR A 151 4.15 7.65 23.39
C THR A 151 4.39 8.14 21.97
N ALA A 152 3.68 9.19 21.53
CA ALA A 152 3.91 9.79 20.23
C ALA A 152 5.35 10.30 20.07
N ARG A 153 5.89 10.98 21.10
CA ARG A 153 7.29 11.44 21.10
C ARG A 153 8.29 10.28 21.09
N LYS A 154 8.00 9.17 21.77
CA LYS A 154 8.83 7.95 21.72
C LYS A 154 8.87 7.38 20.30
N ALA A 155 7.71 7.28 19.62
CA ALA A 155 7.63 6.80 18.25
C ALA A 155 8.45 7.68 17.28
N ILE A 156 8.32 9.01 17.39
CA ILE A 156 9.11 9.95 16.57
C ILE A 156 10.62 9.80 16.86
N ARG A 157 11.00 9.65 18.11
CA ARG A 157 12.41 9.44 18.48
C ARG A 157 12.94 8.15 17.88
N GLN A 158 12.18 7.07 17.90
CA GLN A 158 12.56 5.80 17.31
C GLN A 158 12.72 5.89 15.79
N LEU A 159 11.79 6.57 15.10
CA LEU A 159 11.91 6.83 13.67
C LEU A 159 13.17 7.63 13.34
N LYS A 160 13.47 8.68 14.11
CA LYS A 160 14.70 9.46 13.94
C LYS A 160 15.97 8.63 14.19
N ALA A 161 15.96 7.74 15.17
CA ALA A 161 17.09 6.84 15.45
C ALA A 161 17.32 5.85 14.30
N GLN A 162 16.31 5.58 13.48
CA GLN A 162 16.41 4.77 12.27
C GLN A 162 16.69 5.59 11.00
N ASP A 163 17.10 6.83 11.14
CA ASP A 163 17.36 7.78 10.04
C ASP A 163 16.13 8.02 9.14
N ALA A 164 14.91 7.87 9.68
CA ALA A 164 13.71 8.22 8.96
C ALA A 164 13.65 9.74 8.74
N ARG A 165 13.48 10.14 7.48
CA ARG A 165 13.32 11.55 7.11
C ARG A 165 11.86 11.96 7.29
N ALA A 166 11.63 13.20 7.70
CA ALA A 166 10.29 13.76 7.76
C ALA A 166 9.73 13.91 6.34
N LEU A 167 8.47 13.54 6.15
CA LEU A 167 7.74 13.83 4.91
C LEU A 167 7.48 15.34 4.84
N THR A 168 8.09 16.01 3.90
CA THR A 168 7.94 17.46 3.67
C THR A 168 6.81 17.78 2.71
N SER A 169 6.39 16.80 1.90
CA SER A 169 5.23 16.88 1.02
C SER A 169 4.47 15.55 1.06
N MET A 170 3.16 15.59 0.86
CA MET A 170 2.40 14.37 0.63
C MET A 170 2.83 13.80 -0.74
N LEU A 171 3.19 12.52 -0.75
CA LEU A 171 3.47 11.81 -1.98
C LEU A 171 2.16 11.66 -2.75
N ASN A 172 2.00 12.43 -3.80
CA ASN A 172 0.90 12.23 -4.74
C ASN A 172 1.23 11.04 -5.63
N ALA A 173 0.23 10.21 -5.91
CA ALA A 173 0.37 9.06 -6.81
C ALA A 173 0.78 9.44 -8.25
N THR A 174 0.81 10.74 -8.55
CA THR A 174 1.11 11.30 -9.87
C THR A 174 2.60 11.67 -10.03
N ASP A 175 3.37 11.72 -8.93
CA ASP A 175 4.78 12.16 -8.94
C ASP A 175 5.78 10.98 -8.88
N GLY A 176 5.35 9.79 -9.28
CA GLY A 176 6.17 8.59 -9.40
C GLY A 176 6.50 8.21 -10.83
#